data_bb0de61cab786eead0d946b328f21cd6
#
_entry.id   bb0de61cab786eead0d946b328f21cd6
#
_cell.length_a   1.000
_cell.length_b   1.000
_cell.length_c   1.000
_cell.angle_alpha   90.00
_cell.angle_beta   90.00
_cell.angle_gamma   90.00
#
_symmetry.space_group_name_H-M   'P 1'
#
loop_
_entity.id
_entity.type
_entity.pdbx_description
1 polymer ?
#
loop_
_entity_poly.entity_id
_entity_poly.type
_entity_poly.pdbx_seq_one_letter_code
_entity_poly.pdbx_strand_id
1 'polypeptide(L)'
;MNNNDKNFYKQNRLKQLRAFCVAAETGSFSKAADLLDLTQPSISQQIQSLEKDLNITLFHRNGPKIILTEMGKELLHIAKPLVDQIDTLPSLLVEHLKEDEEIELNIAAGESTILYILPGIIEKFKKTHPNVTIKLHNETGVNSLSLLRENSAEFAVGTIRDIPGDIQYTGIYNFAPVLILPYGHPLATEQNITLRQISKYELIIPPHHFSTWTIVESVFDEHKIPYKVSLEAGSWEVIKKYVELGLGISIVTSACLTGTENLITHPLPGFFLNRNYGVLLLKGKSLTANARHFIKLMDPNFFHISNT
;
A
#
# COMPACT_ATOMS: atom_id res chain seq x y z
N MET A 1 -5.57 -35.90 33.22
CA MET A 1 -4.63 -34.89 32.71
C MET A 1 -3.38 -35.61 32.27
N ASN A 2 -3.16 -35.66 30.96
CA ASN A 2 -2.03 -36.41 30.38
C ASN A 2 -0.71 -35.71 30.71
N ASN A 3 0.35 -36.47 30.84
CA ASN A 3 1.71 -35.98 31.16
C ASN A 3 2.25 -34.94 30.12
N ASN A 4 1.62 -34.81 28.96
CA ASN A 4 1.89 -33.79 27.95
C ASN A 4 1.45 -32.36 28.37
N ASP A 5 0.42 -32.23 29.22
CA ASP A 5 -0.09 -30.91 29.64
C ASP A 5 0.88 -30.17 30.59
N LYS A 6 1.69 -30.88 31.37
CA LYS A 6 2.66 -30.24 32.29
C LYS A 6 3.86 -29.59 31.58
N ASN A 7 4.21 -30.05 30.39
CA ASN A 7 5.28 -29.44 29.59
C ASN A 7 4.82 -28.15 28.85
N PHE A 8 3.54 -28.02 28.57
CA PHE A 8 2.98 -26.87 27.85
C PHE A 8 3.25 -25.55 28.57
N TYR A 9 3.15 -25.50 29.90
CA TYR A 9 3.39 -24.29 30.69
C TYR A 9 4.88 -23.97 30.90
N LYS A 10 5.78 -24.97 30.73
CA LYS A 10 7.22 -24.73 30.89
C LYS A 10 7.91 -24.23 29.61
N GLN A 11 7.25 -24.35 28.46
CA GLN A 11 7.81 -23.95 27.18
C GLN A 11 7.37 -22.54 26.82
N ASN A 12 8.33 -21.71 26.47
CA ASN A 12 8.05 -20.35 26.04
C ASN A 12 7.62 -20.34 24.55
N ARG A 13 6.46 -20.94 24.29
CA ARG A 13 5.91 -21.16 22.93
C ARG A 13 5.89 -19.89 22.11
N LEU A 14 5.56 -18.75 22.71
CA LEU A 14 5.55 -17.46 22.04
C LEU A 14 6.93 -17.06 21.51
N LYS A 15 8.01 -17.27 22.32
CA LYS A 15 9.37 -16.99 21.87
C LYS A 15 9.78 -17.90 20.71
N GLN A 16 9.39 -19.18 20.77
CA GLN A 16 9.66 -20.15 19.71
C GLN A 16 8.95 -19.75 18.40
N LEU A 17 7.66 -19.40 18.49
CA LEU A 17 6.87 -18.98 17.33
C LEU A 17 7.39 -17.65 16.75
N ARG A 18 7.76 -16.69 17.61
CA ARG A 18 8.34 -15.41 17.15
C ARG A 18 9.67 -15.65 16.43
N ALA A 19 10.58 -16.44 17.01
CA ALA A 19 11.84 -16.80 16.36
C ALA A 19 11.62 -17.52 15.02
N PHE A 20 10.65 -18.40 14.95
CA PHE A 20 10.26 -19.10 13.71
C PHE A 20 9.72 -18.11 12.66
N CYS A 21 8.76 -17.24 13.00
CA CYS A 21 8.17 -16.29 12.05
C CYS A 21 9.23 -15.34 11.49
N VAL A 22 10.07 -14.74 12.35
CA VAL A 22 11.12 -13.82 11.90
C VAL A 22 12.18 -14.53 11.06
N ALA A 23 12.56 -15.76 11.41
CA ALA A 23 13.48 -16.55 10.59
C ALA A 23 12.89 -16.91 9.22
N ALA A 24 11.60 -17.21 9.16
CA ALA A 24 10.89 -17.48 7.92
C ALA A 24 10.84 -16.24 7.00
N GLU A 25 10.55 -15.08 7.56
CA GLU A 25 10.48 -13.80 6.83
C GLU A 25 11.85 -13.32 6.33
N THR A 26 12.90 -13.51 7.13
CA THR A 26 14.26 -13.06 6.75
C THR A 26 15.01 -14.06 5.88
N GLY A 27 14.57 -15.32 5.82
CA GLY A 27 15.26 -16.41 5.15
C GLY A 27 16.65 -16.73 5.76
N SER A 28 16.91 -16.26 7.01
CA SER A 28 18.22 -16.39 7.66
C SER A 28 18.11 -16.36 9.18
N PHE A 29 18.73 -17.34 9.85
CA PHE A 29 18.78 -17.36 11.32
C PHE A 29 19.64 -16.22 11.89
N SER A 30 20.69 -15.79 11.18
CA SER A 30 21.51 -14.67 11.63
C SER A 30 20.75 -13.35 11.56
N LYS A 31 20.06 -13.07 10.45
CA LYS A 31 19.23 -11.86 10.34
C LYS A 31 18.07 -11.86 11.34
N ALA A 32 17.48 -13.01 11.61
CA ALA A 32 16.45 -13.14 12.64
C ALA A 32 17.00 -12.86 14.05
N ALA A 33 18.23 -13.27 14.31
CA ALA A 33 18.92 -12.99 15.57
C ALA A 33 19.16 -11.50 15.76
N ASP A 34 19.66 -10.81 14.72
CA ASP A 34 19.87 -9.36 14.72
C ASP A 34 18.57 -8.59 14.98
N LEU A 35 17.47 -8.98 14.31
CA LEU A 35 16.17 -8.34 14.47
C LEU A 35 15.50 -8.56 15.84
N LEU A 36 15.81 -9.67 16.51
CA LEU A 36 15.23 -10.03 17.79
C LEU A 36 16.16 -9.71 18.98
N ASP A 37 17.32 -9.09 18.72
CA ASP A 37 18.36 -8.81 19.71
C ASP A 37 18.78 -10.09 20.48
N LEU A 38 18.99 -11.18 19.71
CA LEU A 38 19.38 -12.49 20.22
C LEU A 38 20.64 -13.00 19.48
N THR A 39 21.22 -14.08 19.98
CA THR A 39 22.29 -14.78 19.26
C THR A 39 21.72 -15.80 18.27
N GLN A 40 22.43 -16.03 17.15
CA GLN A 40 22.03 -17.04 16.15
C GLN A 40 21.86 -18.45 16.76
N PRO A 41 22.73 -18.95 17.69
CA PRO A 41 22.48 -20.20 18.39
C PRO A 41 21.16 -20.24 19.18
N SER A 42 20.76 -19.09 19.79
CA SER A 42 19.49 -18.99 20.51
C SER A 42 18.29 -19.15 19.58
N ILE A 43 18.32 -18.49 18.42
CA ILE A 43 17.28 -18.66 17.38
C ILE A 43 17.20 -20.11 16.90
N SER A 44 18.35 -20.71 16.57
CA SER A 44 18.41 -22.11 16.13
C SER A 44 17.85 -23.07 17.17
N GLN A 45 18.16 -22.85 18.44
CA GLN A 45 17.67 -23.68 19.56
C GLN A 45 16.16 -23.54 19.76
N GLN A 46 15.63 -22.32 19.65
CA GLN A 46 14.19 -22.05 19.75
C GLN A 46 13.41 -22.77 18.64
N ILE A 47 13.91 -22.70 17.40
CA ILE A 47 13.28 -23.35 16.25
C ILE A 47 13.39 -24.87 16.36
N GLN A 48 14.54 -25.40 16.73
CA GLN A 48 14.70 -26.86 16.95
C GLN A 48 13.77 -27.38 18.05
N SER A 49 13.61 -26.63 19.14
CA SER A 49 12.66 -26.98 20.19
C SER A 49 11.23 -26.99 19.67
N LEU A 50 10.85 -26.00 18.84
CA LEU A 50 9.53 -25.94 18.20
C LEU A 50 9.29 -27.14 17.26
N GLU A 51 10.26 -27.47 16.40
CA GLU A 51 10.21 -28.60 15.50
C GLU A 51 10.06 -29.94 16.28
N LYS A 52 10.81 -30.08 17.36
CA LYS A 52 10.73 -31.26 18.25
C LYS A 52 9.36 -31.36 18.93
N ASP A 53 8.85 -30.27 19.46
CA ASP A 53 7.58 -30.21 20.17
C ASP A 53 6.36 -30.50 19.28
N LEU A 54 6.45 -30.09 18.02
CA LEU A 54 5.42 -30.33 17.02
C LEU A 54 5.65 -31.66 16.26
N ASN A 55 6.81 -32.29 16.44
CA ASN A 55 7.26 -33.47 15.69
C ASN A 55 7.20 -33.28 14.17
N ILE A 56 7.63 -32.10 13.70
CA ILE A 56 7.67 -31.70 12.28
C ILE A 56 8.98 -30.97 11.99
N THR A 57 9.41 -30.98 10.73
CA THR A 57 10.51 -30.15 10.23
C THR A 57 9.93 -28.91 9.59
N LEU A 58 10.39 -27.72 10.00
CA LEU A 58 9.88 -26.43 9.50
C LEU A 58 10.77 -25.81 8.43
N PHE A 59 12.07 -26.10 8.48
CA PHE A 59 13.05 -25.59 7.53
C PHE A 59 13.90 -26.66 6.89
N HIS A 60 14.13 -26.56 5.58
CA HIS A 60 15.25 -27.21 4.89
C HIS A 60 16.51 -26.36 5.12
N ARG A 61 17.59 -27.04 5.62
CA ARG A 61 18.87 -26.38 5.94
C ARG A 61 19.87 -26.68 4.82
N ASN A 62 19.89 -25.85 3.78
CA ASN A 62 20.83 -25.97 2.67
C ASN A 62 21.86 -24.85 2.73
N GLY A 63 22.90 -24.98 3.56
CA GLY A 63 23.94 -23.98 3.72
C GLY A 63 23.45 -22.71 4.49
N PRO A 64 23.86 -21.48 4.10
CA PRO A 64 23.54 -20.24 4.84
C PRO A 64 22.11 -19.76 4.64
N LYS A 65 21.40 -20.28 3.64
CA LYS A 65 19.98 -19.99 3.40
C LYS A 65 19.09 -21.07 3.95
N ILE A 66 18.00 -20.66 4.56
CA ILE A 66 16.95 -21.56 5.04
C ILE A 66 15.71 -21.39 4.15
N ILE A 67 15.03 -22.51 3.88
CA ILE A 67 13.82 -22.55 3.05
C ILE A 67 12.75 -23.27 3.86
N LEU A 68 11.54 -22.73 3.91
CA LEU A 68 10.40 -23.38 4.57
C LEU A 68 10.05 -24.70 3.90
N THR A 69 9.73 -25.70 4.73
CA THR A 69 9.00 -26.90 4.29
C THR A 69 7.52 -26.55 4.04
N GLU A 70 6.74 -27.44 3.44
CA GLU A 70 5.28 -27.25 3.32
C GLU A 70 4.63 -27.08 4.70
N MET A 71 5.02 -27.90 5.69
CA MET A 71 4.57 -27.75 7.08
C MET A 71 5.02 -26.43 7.70
N GLY A 72 6.20 -25.90 7.32
CA GLY A 72 6.67 -24.59 7.71
C GLY A 72 5.81 -23.47 7.14
N LYS A 73 5.40 -23.56 5.89
CA LYS A 73 4.49 -22.57 5.26
C LYS A 73 3.13 -22.54 5.95
N GLU A 74 2.55 -23.70 6.21
CA GLU A 74 1.28 -23.82 6.92
C GLU A 74 1.37 -23.23 8.34
N LEU A 75 2.42 -23.59 9.08
CA LEU A 75 2.62 -23.03 10.42
C LEU A 75 2.82 -21.51 10.38
N LEU A 76 3.55 -20.98 9.40
CA LEU A 76 3.73 -19.53 9.25
C LEU A 76 2.39 -18.83 9.02
N HIS A 77 1.57 -19.38 8.14
CA HIS A 77 0.23 -18.87 7.86
C HIS A 77 -0.64 -18.79 9.13
N ILE A 78 -0.57 -19.80 9.99
CA ILE A 78 -1.37 -19.84 11.23
C ILE A 78 -0.72 -18.99 12.34
N ALA A 79 0.61 -19.11 12.52
CA ALA A 79 1.29 -18.54 13.67
C ALA A 79 1.56 -17.03 13.54
N LYS A 80 1.85 -16.55 12.34
CA LYS A 80 2.19 -15.13 12.14
C LYS A 80 1.09 -14.17 12.60
N PRO A 81 -0.19 -14.36 12.24
CA PRO A 81 -1.26 -13.49 12.73
C PRO A 81 -1.40 -13.49 14.25
N LEU A 82 -1.16 -14.63 14.91
CA LEU A 82 -1.24 -14.76 16.37
C LEU A 82 -0.09 -14.03 17.07
N VAL A 83 1.13 -14.18 16.55
CA VAL A 83 2.31 -13.46 17.07
C VAL A 83 2.11 -11.96 16.92
N ASP A 84 1.68 -11.50 15.76
CA ASP A 84 1.43 -10.08 15.49
C ASP A 84 0.33 -9.50 16.42
N GLN A 85 -0.73 -10.26 16.70
CA GLN A 85 -1.76 -9.84 17.65
C GLN A 85 -1.22 -9.68 19.05
N ILE A 86 -0.34 -10.59 19.51
CA ILE A 86 0.27 -10.48 20.83
C ILE A 86 1.22 -9.28 20.89
N ASP A 87 1.96 -9.01 19.82
CA ASP A 87 2.89 -7.87 19.75
C ASP A 87 2.15 -6.52 19.73
N THR A 88 0.88 -6.50 19.32
CA THR A 88 0.03 -5.30 19.38
C THR A 88 -0.70 -5.11 20.72
N LEU A 89 -0.70 -6.11 21.63
CA LEU A 89 -1.38 -5.99 22.94
C LEU A 89 -0.99 -4.74 23.75
N PRO A 90 0.29 -4.33 23.87
CA PRO A 90 0.64 -3.13 24.59
C PRO A 90 -0.01 -1.87 24.00
N SER A 91 -0.06 -1.77 22.67
CA SER A 91 -0.70 -0.66 21.98
C SER A 91 -2.22 -0.67 22.19
N LEU A 92 -2.85 -1.84 22.10
CA LEU A 92 -4.27 -2.02 22.38
C LEU A 92 -4.63 -1.65 23.82
N LEU A 93 -3.78 -2.02 24.78
CA LEU A 93 -3.98 -1.65 26.19
C LEU A 93 -3.90 -0.13 26.39
N VAL A 94 -2.92 0.51 25.76
CA VAL A 94 -2.80 1.98 25.78
C VAL A 94 -4.03 2.64 25.14
N GLU A 95 -4.53 2.11 24.03
CA GLU A 95 -5.77 2.58 23.40
C GLU A 95 -6.99 2.43 24.33
N HIS A 96 -7.11 1.30 25.05
CA HIS A 96 -8.20 1.07 25.99
C HIS A 96 -8.10 1.92 27.28
N LEU A 97 -6.88 2.25 27.70
CA LEU A 97 -6.68 3.12 28.90
C LEU A 97 -6.89 4.61 28.57
N LYS A 98 -6.95 4.96 27.28
CA LYS A 98 -7.19 6.32 26.78
C LYS A 98 -8.66 6.55 26.45
N GLU A 99 -9.62 5.96 27.17
CA GLU A 99 -11.06 6.12 26.91
C GLU A 99 -11.53 7.59 26.84
N ASP A 100 -10.73 8.53 27.34
CA ASP A 100 -10.99 9.99 27.33
C ASP A 100 -10.08 10.80 26.36
N GLU A 101 -9.11 10.19 25.66
CA GLU A 101 -8.30 10.89 24.66
C GLU A 101 -8.85 10.61 23.25
N GLU A 102 -8.94 11.66 22.43
CA GLU A 102 -9.27 11.52 21.00
C GLU A 102 -8.27 10.58 20.30
N ILE A 103 -8.75 9.41 19.92
CA ILE A 103 -7.94 8.45 19.17
C ILE A 103 -7.85 8.97 17.73
N GLU A 104 -6.65 9.26 17.29
CA GLU A 104 -6.39 9.76 15.94
C GLU A 104 -5.82 8.66 15.04
N LEU A 105 -6.27 8.62 13.80
CA LEU A 105 -5.69 7.84 12.72
C LEU A 105 -5.16 8.79 11.65
N ASN A 106 -3.84 8.91 11.57
CA ASN A 106 -3.16 9.82 10.66
C ASN A 106 -2.75 9.09 9.38
N ILE A 107 -3.29 9.52 8.23
CA ILE A 107 -3.07 8.92 6.91
C ILE A 107 -2.53 9.97 5.96
N ALA A 108 -1.38 9.71 5.34
CA ALA A 108 -0.86 10.54 4.25
C ALA A 108 -1.38 10.02 2.90
N ALA A 109 -1.95 10.90 2.08
CA ALA A 109 -2.42 10.53 0.75
C ALA A 109 -2.53 11.77 -0.13
N GLY A 110 -2.32 11.62 -1.43
CA GLY A 110 -2.56 12.70 -2.36
C GLY A 110 -4.05 12.94 -2.61
N GLU A 111 -4.39 14.13 -3.11
CA GLU A 111 -5.76 14.58 -3.34
C GLU A 111 -6.63 13.53 -4.06
N SER A 112 -6.14 12.94 -5.14
CA SER A 112 -6.89 11.92 -5.89
C SER A 112 -7.23 10.68 -5.05
N THR A 113 -6.33 10.28 -4.18
CA THR A 113 -6.55 9.15 -3.27
C THR A 113 -7.61 9.51 -2.22
N ILE A 114 -7.50 10.72 -1.67
CA ILE A 114 -8.45 11.26 -0.67
C ILE A 114 -9.86 11.39 -1.27
N LEU A 115 -9.95 11.88 -2.51
CA LEU A 115 -11.25 12.15 -3.15
C LEU A 115 -11.93 10.89 -3.71
N TYR A 116 -11.16 9.93 -4.24
CA TYR A 116 -11.77 8.87 -5.05
C TYR A 116 -11.54 7.45 -4.50
N ILE A 117 -10.50 7.22 -3.69
CA ILE A 117 -10.19 5.88 -3.18
C ILE A 117 -10.63 5.73 -1.72
N LEU A 118 -10.29 6.69 -0.87
CA LEU A 118 -10.52 6.57 0.57
C LEU A 118 -11.98 6.77 1.03
N PRO A 119 -12.88 7.51 0.37
CA PRO A 119 -14.18 7.84 0.94
C PRO A 119 -15.01 6.61 1.35
N GLY A 120 -15.13 5.63 0.47
CA GLY A 120 -15.88 4.40 0.78
C GLY A 120 -15.21 3.54 1.86
N ILE A 121 -13.88 3.61 2.02
CA ILE A 121 -13.15 2.92 3.07
C ILE A 121 -13.39 3.64 4.42
N ILE A 122 -13.27 4.98 4.42
CA ILE A 122 -13.53 5.82 5.59
C ILE A 122 -14.95 5.63 6.10
N GLU A 123 -15.94 5.61 5.21
CA GLU A 123 -17.34 5.35 5.58
C GLU A 123 -17.50 4.02 6.31
N LYS A 124 -16.91 2.94 5.76
CA LYS A 124 -16.94 1.61 6.38
C LYS A 124 -16.23 1.61 7.73
N PHE A 125 -15.05 2.24 7.81
CA PHE A 125 -14.27 2.31 9.04
C PHE A 125 -15.02 3.08 10.14
N LYS A 126 -15.59 4.23 9.83
CA LYS A 126 -16.35 5.05 10.80
C LYS A 126 -17.61 4.36 11.34
N LYS A 127 -18.21 3.42 10.61
CA LYS A 127 -19.34 2.61 11.13
C LYS A 127 -18.93 1.71 12.29
N THR A 128 -17.70 1.24 12.31
CA THR A 128 -17.18 0.34 13.38
C THR A 128 -16.31 1.08 14.40
N HIS A 129 -15.76 2.26 14.03
CA HIS A 129 -14.87 3.06 14.87
C HIS A 129 -15.36 4.53 14.90
N PRO A 130 -16.55 4.82 15.45
CA PRO A 130 -17.14 6.16 15.41
C PRO A 130 -16.29 7.20 16.17
N ASN A 131 -15.59 6.79 17.22
CA ASN A 131 -14.80 7.67 18.11
C ASN A 131 -13.39 7.96 17.59
N VAL A 132 -12.93 7.29 16.49
CA VAL A 132 -11.61 7.55 15.93
C VAL A 132 -11.67 8.77 15.02
N THR A 133 -10.88 9.79 15.28
CA THR A 133 -10.70 10.95 14.40
C THR A 133 -9.70 10.61 13.30
N ILE A 134 -10.11 10.67 12.03
CA ILE A 134 -9.21 10.44 10.89
C ILE A 134 -8.64 11.77 10.43
N LYS A 135 -7.31 11.89 10.43
CA LYS A 135 -6.58 13.04 9.88
C LYS A 135 -5.96 12.65 8.53
N LEU A 136 -6.41 13.31 7.48
CA LEU A 136 -5.90 13.12 6.13
C LEU A 136 -4.87 14.21 5.83
N HIS A 137 -3.61 13.82 5.66
CA HIS A 137 -2.55 14.71 5.23
C HIS A 137 -2.49 14.67 3.70
N ASN A 138 -2.87 15.78 3.04
CA ASN A 138 -2.86 15.87 1.58
C ASN A 138 -1.42 16.07 1.07
N GLU A 139 -0.67 14.98 1.01
CA GLU A 139 0.74 14.97 0.64
C GLU A 139 1.06 13.80 -0.30
N THR A 140 1.97 14.02 -1.23
CA THR A 140 2.42 13.03 -2.21
C THR A 140 3.93 12.91 -2.25
N GLY A 141 4.44 11.82 -2.82
CA GLY A 141 5.86 11.63 -3.08
C GLY A 141 6.73 11.74 -1.83
N VAL A 142 7.77 12.59 -1.89
CA VAL A 142 8.75 12.75 -0.81
C VAL A 142 8.10 13.25 0.49
N ASN A 143 7.11 14.15 0.40
CA ASN A 143 6.45 14.68 1.59
C ASN A 143 5.69 13.60 2.36
N SER A 144 4.97 12.71 1.68
CA SER A 144 4.29 11.60 2.35
C SER A 144 5.27 10.64 3.03
N LEU A 145 6.46 10.43 2.45
CA LEU A 145 7.51 9.62 3.07
C LEU A 145 8.11 10.30 4.31
N SER A 146 8.27 11.63 4.28
CA SER A 146 8.71 12.40 5.45
C SER A 146 7.74 12.24 6.62
N LEU A 147 6.43 12.36 6.38
CA LEU A 147 5.41 12.15 7.40
C LEU A 147 5.47 10.74 8.04
N LEU A 148 5.77 9.69 7.24
CA LEU A 148 5.97 8.33 7.77
C LEU A 148 7.20 8.24 8.67
N ARG A 149 8.33 8.85 8.28
CA ARG A 149 9.59 8.84 9.02
C ARG A 149 9.51 9.65 10.32
N GLU A 150 8.76 10.75 10.29
CA GLU A 150 8.52 11.63 11.45
C GLU A 150 7.42 11.12 12.38
N ASN A 151 6.81 9.97 12.08
CA ASN A 151 5.64 9.44 12.78
C ASN A 151 4.41 10.35 12.79
N SER A 152 4.34 11.33 11.89
CA SER A 152 3.18 12.21 11.70
C SER A 152 2.06 11.53 10.91
N ALA A 153 2.36 10.45 10.18
CA ALA A 153 1.38 9.54 9.60
C ALA A 153 1.73 8.10 9.94
N GLU A 154 0.71 7.26 10.14
CA GLU A 154 0.90 5.85 10.44
C GLU A 154 1.20 5.04 9.17
N PHE A 155 0.53 5.38 8.11
CA PHE A 155 0.75 4.84 6.76
C PHE A 155 0.41 5.89 5.71
N ALA A 156 0.87 5.65 4.48
CA ALA A 156 0.47 6.46 3.35
C ALA A 156 -0.24 5.62 2.30
N VAL A 157 -1.11 6.26 1.51
CA VAL A 157 -1.82 5.62 0.39
C VAL A 157 -1.58 6.42 -0.87
N GLY A 158 -1.06 5.77 -1.90
CA GLY A 158 -0.77 6.45 -3.16
C GLY A 158 0.08 5.64 -4.12
N THR A 159 0.70 6.35 -5.05
CA THR A 159 1.64 5.76 -6.02
C THR A 159 3.07 6.13 -5.65
N ILE A 160 4.01 5.23 -5.88
CA ILE A 160 5.44 5.49 -5.74
C ILE A 160 6.18 4.91 -6.94
N ARG A 161 7.17 5.64 -7.47
CA ARG A 161 8.00 5.17 -8.59
C ARG A 161 9.21 4.40 -8.06
N ASP A 162 9.97 5.06 -7.20
CA ASP A 162 11.20 4.52 -6.62
C ASP A 162 10.96 4.26 -5.12
N ILE A 163 10.96 3.00 -4.71
CA ILE A 163 10.68 2.59 -3.34
C ILE A 163 11.97 2.68 -2.53
N PRO A 164 12.09 3.62 -1.57
CA PRO A 164 13.25 3.68 -0.68
C PRO A 164 13.43 2.41 0.13
N GLY A 165 14.67 2.12 0.51
CA GLY A 165 15.00 0.88 1.23
C GLY A 165 14.32 0.72 2.59
N ASP A 166 13.94 1.82 3.23
CA ASP A 166 13.23 1.88 4.51
C ASP A 166 11.69 1.80 4.38
N ILE A 167 11.17 1.79 3.15
CA ILE A 167 9.73 1.75 2.87
C ILE A 167 9.33 0.36 2.35
N GLN A 168 8.21 -0.14 2.84
CA GLN A 168 7.47 -1.25 2.24
C GLN A 168 6.30 -0.69 1.45
N TYR A 169 6.16 -1.11 0.19
CA TYR A 169 5.04 -0.76 -0.66
C TYR A 169 4.29 -2.00 -1.09
N THR A 170 2.97 -1.97 -0.98
CA THR A 170 2.08 -3.03 -1.46
C THR A 170 0.99 -2.42 -2.31
N GLY A 171 0.98 -2.73 -3.60
CA GLY A 171 -0.06 -2.28 -4.54
C GLY A 171 -1.39 -2.97 -4.28
N ILE A 172 -2.48 -2.19 -4.27
CA ILE A 172 -3.84 -2.68 -4.02
C ILE A 172 -4.74 -2.43 -5.23
N TYR A 173 -4.64 -1.25 -5.83
CA TYR A 173 -5.52 -0.83 -6.93
C TYR A 173 -4.71 -0.54 -8.18
N ASN A 174 -5.27 -0.91 -9.33
CA ASN A 174 -4.65 -0.68 -10.63
C ASN A 174 -5.62 0.11 -11.51
N PHE A 175 -5.24 1.33 -11.89
CA PHE A 175 -6.08 2.23 -12.67
C PHE A 175 -5.44 2.54 -14.02
N ALA A 176 -6.25 2.41 -15.07
CA ALA A 176 -5.82 2.73 -16.42
C ALA A 176 -5.83 4.24 -16.69
N PRO A 177 -4.93 4.74 -17.54
CA PRO A 177 -5.02 6.10 -18.06
C PRO A 177 -6.16 6.18 -19.08
N VAL A 178 -6.87 7.32 -19.06
CA VAL A 178 -7.98 7.62 -19.96
C VAL A 178 -7.86 9.05 -20.50
N LEU A 179 -8.23 9.24 -21.75
CA LEU A 179 -8.40 10.56 -22.33
C LEU A 179 -9.80 11.08 -21.97
N ILE A 180 -9.87 12.32 -21.51
CA ILE A 180 -11.14 13.01 -21.26
C ILE A 180 -11.31 14.16 -22.25
N LEU A 181 -12.52 14.27 -22.78
CA LEU A 181 -12.91 15.18 -23.85
C LEU A 181 -14.21 15.89 -23.47
N PRO A 182 -14.42 17.15 -23.89
CA PRO A 182 -15.73 17.78 -23.77
C PRO A 182 -16.73 17.14 -24.72
N TYR A 183 -18.01 17.25 -24.45
CA TYR A 183 -19.06 16.84 -25.39
C TYR A 183 -18.93 17.56 -26.72
N GLY A 184 -19.17 16.84 -27.82
CA GLY A 184 -19.05 17.39 -29.17
C GLY A 184 -17.62 17.53 -29.70
N HIS A 185 -16.62 17.06 -28.94
CA HIS A 185 -15.23 17.07 -29.41
C HIS A 185 -15.06 16.13 -30.62
N PRO A 186 -14.27 16.51 -31.66
CA PRO A 186 -14.09 15.67 -32.85
C PRO A 186 -13.58 14.26 -32.59
N LEU A 187 -12.75 14.05 -31.53
CA LEU A 187 -12.26 12.74 -31.16
C LEU A 187 -13.30 11.89 -30.40
N ALA A 188 -14.46 12.42 -30.03
CA ALA A 188 -15.45 11.71 -29.23
C ALA A 188 -16.04 10.48 -29.93
N THR A 189 -16.07 10.47 -31.26
CA THR A 189 -16.62 9.38 -32.10
C THR A 189 -15.54 8.44 -32.64
N GLU A 190 -14.27 8.73 -32.40
CA GLU A 190 -13.16 7.90 -32.88
C GLU A 190 -13.05 6.60 -32.06
N GLN A 191 -12.92 5.47 -32.76
CA GLN A 191 -12.76 4.17 -32.08
C GLN A 191 -11.35 3.92 -31.57
N ASN A 192 -10.33 4.38 -32.32
CA ASN A 192 -8.92 4.18 -32.03
C ASN A 192 -8.19 5.53 -32.09
N ILE A 193 -7.99 6.14 -30.94
CA ILE A 193 -7.32 7.44 -30.84
C ILE A 193 -5.82 7.23 -30.76
N THR A 194 -5.07 7.91 -31.63
CA THR A 194 -3.60 7.89 -31.67
C THR A 194 -3.01 9.11 -30.96
N LEU A 195 -1.75 9.01 -30.50
CA LEU A 195 -1.03 10.15 -29.92
C LEU A 195 -0.95 11.33 -30.90
N ARG A 196 -0.80 11.07 -32.21
CA ARG A 196 -0.80 12.11 -33.24
C ARG A 196 -2.15 12.83 -33.40
N GLN A 197 -3.26 12.17 -33.12
CA GLN A 197 -4.57 12.82 -33.09
C GLN A 197 -4.72 13.66 -31.82
N ILE A 198 -4.29 13.14 -30.66
CA ILE A 198 -4.29 13.88 -29.40
C ILE A 198 -3.44 15.14 -29.51
N SER A 199 -2.25 15.07 -30.09
CA SER A 199 -1.29 16.19 -30.18
C SER A 199 -1.78 17.37 -31.04
N LYS A 200 -2.86 17.21 -31.81
CA LYS A 200 -3.48 18.30 -32.56
C LYS A 200 -4.28 19.26 -31.67
N TYR A 201 -4.58 18.85 -30.46
CA TYR A 201 -5.37 19.60 -29.50
C TYR A 201 -4.50 20.02 -28.32
N GLU A 202 -4.88 21.08 -27.67
CA GLU A 202 -4.19 21.60 -26.49
C GLU A 202 -4.52 20.73 -25.28
N LEU A 203 -3.49 20.37 -24.51
CA LEU A 203 -3.62 19.57 -23.31
C LEU A 203 -3.75 20.46 -22.07
N ILE A 204 -4.62 20.03 -21.16
CA ILE A 204 -4.69 20.53 -19.78
C ILE A 204 -4.07 19.44 -18.90
N ILE A 205 -2.98 19.74 -18.22
CA ILE A 205 -2.21 18.73 -17.47
C ILE A 205 -1.81 19.24 -16.09
N PRO A 206 -1.48 18.35 -15.13
CA PRO A 206 -0.96 18.78 -13.85
C PRO A 206 0.45 19.38 -14.01
N PRO A 207 0.94 20.17 -13.02
CA PRO A 207 2.28 20.74 -13.02
C PRO A 207 3.40 19.68 -13.05
N HIS A 208 4.62 20.07 -13.46
CA HIS A 208 5.79 19.20 -13.63
C HIS A 208 6.15 18.31 -12.43
N HIS A 209 5.87 18.74 -11.20
CA HIS A 209 6.18 17.94 -10.01
C HIS A 209 5.21 16.77 -9.78
N PHE A 210 4.13 16.69 -10.57
CA PHE A 210 3.24 15.52 -10.54
C PHE A 210 3.77 14.41 -11.45
N SER A 211 3.74 13.17 -10.96
CA SER A 211 4.17 12.01 -11.73
C SER A 211 3.41 11.81 -13.05
N THR A 212 2.19 12.34 -13.17
CA THR A 212 1.41 12.28 -14.41
C THR A 212 2.03 13.13 -15.51
N TRP A 213 2.55 14.33 -15.19
CA TRP A 213 3.28 15.13 -16.18
C TRP A 213 4.41 14.31 -16.79
N THR A 214 5.31 13.78 -15.96
CA THR A 214 6.48 13.02 -16.42
C THR A 214 6.08 11.82 -17.30
N ILE A 215 4.97 11.16 -16.98
CA ILE A 215 4.47 10.03 -17.79
C ILE A 215 3.98 10.52 -19.14
N VAL A 216 3.19 11.59 -19.20
CA VAL A 216 2.69 12.14 -20.46
C VAL A 216 3.86 12.62 -21.32
N GLU A 217 4.76 13.43 -20.77
CA GLU A 217 5.95 13.92 -21.43
C GLU A 217 6.79 12.77 -21.99
N SER A 218 7.13 11.77 -21.19
CA SER A 218 7.95 10.61 -21.62
C SER A 218 7.31 9.89 -22.80
N VAL A 219 6.00 9.69 -22.81
CA VAL A 219 5.32 8.99 -23.91
C VAL A 219 5.33 9.80 -25.19
N PHE A 220 5.08 11.10 -25.14
CA PHE A 220 5.14 11.94 -26.33
C PHE A 220 6.56 12.09 -26.88
N ASP A 221 7.55 12.20 -25.99
CA ASP A 221 8.98 12.31 -26.36
C ASP A 221 9.49 11.01 -26.98
N GLU A 222 9.17 9.85 -26.42
CA GLU A 222 9.54 8.54 -26.96
C GLU A 222 9.04 8.36 -28.41
N HIS A 223 7.82 8.84 -28.67
CA HIS A 223 7.24 8.79 -30.01
C HIS A 223 7.62 9.98 -30.90
N LYS A 224 8.40 10.93 -30.39
CA LYS A 224 8.81 12.17 -31.10
C LYS A 224 7.63 12.96 -31.63
N ILE A 225 6.56 13.07 -30.86
CA ILE A 225 5.32 13.78 -31.20
C ILE A 225 5.26 15.06 -30.35
N PRO A 226 5.37 16.23 -30.96
CA PRO A 226 5.20 17.51 -30.26
C PRO A 226 3.74 17.67 -29.82
N TYR A 227 3.54 18.23 -28.64
CA TYR A 227 2.22 18.57 -28.10
C TYR A 227 2.22 19.97 -27.51
N LYS A 228 1.05 20.53 -27.28
CA LYS A 228 0.87 21.85 -26.69
C LYS A 228 0.09 21.74 -25.36
N VAL A 229 0.52 22.49 -24.38
CA VAL A 229 -0.17 22.65 -23.10
C VAL A 229 -0.82 24.03 -23.09
N SER A 230 -2.13 24.08 -22.89
CA SER A 230 -2.88 25.32 -22.76
C SER A 230 -3.01 25.78 -21.29
N LEU A 231 -3.04 24.81 -20.36
CA LEU A 231 -3.26 25.10 -18.96
C LEU A 231 -2.61 24.02 -18.07
N GLU A 232 -2.03 24.47 -16.96
CA GLU A 232 -1.55 23.63 -15.89
C GLU A 232 -2.43 23.81 -14.64
N ALA A 233 -2.91 22.72 -14.07
CA ALA A 233 -3.72 22.75 -12.84
C ALA A 233 -3.34 21.61 -11.88
N GLY A 234 -3.16 21.90 -10.61
CA GLY A 234 -2.72 20.96 -9.57
C GLY A 234 -3.80 20.01 -9.05
N SER A 235 -5.04 20.11 -9.54
CA SER A 235 -6.19 19.32 -9.09
C SER A 235 -6.89 18.66 -10.28
N TRP A 236 -7.27 17.38 -10.13
CA TRP A 236 -8.04 16.67 -11.14
C TRP A 236 -9.45 17.25 -11.32
N GLU A 237 -10.07 17.75 -10.25
CA GLU A 237 -11.38 18.42 -10.33
C GLU A 237 -11.31 19.70 -11.17
N VAL A 238 -10.23 20.46 -10.99
CA VAL A 238 -10.00 21.67 -11.81
C VAL A 238 -9.76 21.25 -13.26
N ILE A 239 -8.91 20.28 -13.53
CA ILE A 239 -8.63 19.79 -14.89
C ILE A 239 -9.93 19.32 -15.57
N LYS A 240 -10.72 18.46 -14.92
CA LYS A 240 -12.00 17.99 -15.45
C LYS A 240 -12.93 19.17 -15.78
N LYS A 241 -13.02 20.14 -14.86
CA LYS A 241 -13.88 21.31 -15.07
C LYS A 241 -13.48 22.14 -16.29
N TYR A 242 -12.19 22.35 -16.51
CA TYR A 242 -11.72 23.10 -17.68
C TYR A 242 -11.86 22.31 -18.99
N VAL A 243 -11.76 20.99 -18.93
CA VAL A 243 -12.09 20.12 -20.08
C VAL A 243 -13.58 20.19 -20.38
N GLU A 244 -14.47 20.15 -19.40
CA GLU A 244 -15.93 20.34 -19.59
C GLU A 244 -16.25 21.65 -20.29
N LEU A 245 -15.52 22.72 -19.99
CA LEU A 245 -15.66 24.02 -20.61
C LEU A 245 -15.07 24.13 -22.03
N GLY A 246 -14.47 23.04 -22.54
CA GLY A 246 -13.89 23.01 -23.88
C GLY A 246 -12.57 23.73 -24.05
N LEU A 247 -11.84 24.02 -22.95
CA LEU A 247 -10.56 24.75 -22.97
C LEU A 247 -9.36 23.85 -23.36
N GLY A 248 -9.59 22.58 -23.59
CA GLY A 248 -8.59 21.60 -23.98
C GLY A 248 -9.08 20.20 -23.67
N ILE A 249 -8.17 19.24 -23.82
CA ILE A 249 -8.39 17.83 -23.49
C ILE A 249 -7.36 17.38 -22.44
N SER A 250 -7.59 16.27 -21.76
CA SER A 250 -6.63 15.81 -20.75
C SER A 250 -6.50 14.30 -20.70
N ILE A 251 -5.34 13.84 -20.23
CA ILE A 251 -5.07 12.43 -19.91
C ILE A 251 -5.06 12.31 -18.39
N VAL A 252 -6.02 11.57 -17.86
CA VAL A 252 -6.21 11.38 -16.42
C VAL A 252 -6.12 9.89 -16.05
N THR A 253 -6.05 9.57 -14.77
CA THR A 253 -6.23 8.19 -14.30
C THR A 253 -7.73 7.89 -14.17
N SER A 254 -8.15 6.68 -14.53
CA SER A 254 -9.56 6.25 -14.37
C SER A 254 -10.06 6.32 -12.92
N ALA A 255 -9.15 6.33 -11.94
CA ALA A 255 -9.50 6.56 -10.53
C ALA A 255 -10.22 7.89 -10.29
N CYS A 256 -9.94 8.92 -11.11
CA CYS A 256 -10.50 10.27 -10.93
C CYS A 256 -11.89 10.45 -11.55
N LEU A 257 -12.46 9.39 -12.13
CA LEU A 257 -13.75 9.43 -12.80
C LEU A 257 -14.81 8.75 -11.94
N THR A 258 -15.87 9.49 -11.63
CA THR A 258 -17.01 9.02 -10.83
C THR A 258 -18.17 8.55 -11.70
N GLY A 259 -18.13 8.86 -13.01
CA GLY A 259 -19.22 8.62 -13.95
C GLY A 259 -20.33 9.68 -13.94
N THR A 260 -20.16 10.75 -13.15
CA THR A 260 -21.10 11.88 -13.06
C THR A 260 -20.61 13.11 -13.81
N GLU A 261 -19.39 13.06 -14.34
CA GLU A 261 -18.78 14.15 -15.08
C GLU A 261 -19.47 14.36 -16.43
N ASN A 262 -19.57 15.60 -16.84
CA ASN A 262 -20.10 15.98 -18.16
C ASN A 262 -19.01 15.89 -19.25
N LEU A 263 -18.39 14.69 -19.37
CA LEU A 263 -17.22 14.43 -20.21
C LEU A 263 -17.40 13.14 -21.02
N ILE A 264 -16.69 13.07 -22.15
CA ILE A 264 -16.48 11.84 -22.90
C ILE A 264 -15.13 11.24 -22.48
N THR A 265 -15.10 9.94 -22.30
CA THR A 265 -13.88 9.22 -21.87
C THR A 265 -13.47 8.18 -22.91
N HIS A 266 -12.18 8.14 -23.25
CA HIS A 266 -11.62 7.13 -24.12
C HIS A 266 -10.46 6.40 -23.45
N PRO A 267 -10.46 5.07 -23.40
CA PRO A 267 -9.29 4.29 -22.97
C PRO A 267 -8.10 4.60 -23.87
N LEU A 268 -6.89 4.59 -23.28
CA LEU A 268 -5.62 4.75 -24.00
C LEU A 268 -4.75 3.50 -23.88
N PRO A 269 -5.20 2.35 -24.40
CA PRO A 269 -4.44 1.10 -24.29
C PRO A 269 -3.14 1.19 -25.09
N GLY A 270 -2.05 0.65 -24.51
CA GLY A 270 -0.76 0.52 -25.19
C GLY A 270 0.13 1.75 -25.20
N PHE A 271 -0.37 2.93 -24.85
CA PHE A 271 0.46 4.13 -24.78
C PHE A 271 0.98 4.40 -23.37
N PHE A 272 0.14 4.26 -22.39
CA PHE A 272 0.45 4.60 -21.00
C PHE A 272 0.30 3.38 -20.10
N LEU A 273 1.21 3.21 -19.17
CA LEU A 273 1.12 2.16 -18.16
C LEU A 273 0.05 2.47 -17.14
N ASN A 274 -0.60 1.42 -16.66
CA ASN A 274 -1.53 1.54 -15.53
C ASN A 274 -0.81 2.06 -14.28
N ARG A 275 -1.55 2.76 -13.45
CA ARG A 275 -1.06 3.30 -12.19
C ARG A 275 -1.47 2.41 -11.03
N ASN A 276 -0.47 1.88 -10.34
CA ASN A 276 -0.68 1.11 -9.13
C ASN A 276 -0.77 2.06 -7.93
N TYR A 277 -1.88 2.02 -7.23
CA TYR A 277 -2.07 2.67 -5.94
C TYR A 277 -1.99 1.62 -4.84
N GLY A 278 -1.26 1.92 -3.80
CA GLY A 278 -1.03 0.98 -2.71
C GLY A 278 -0.77 1.66 -1.39
N VAL A 279 -0.50 0.85 -0.39
CA VAL A 279 -0.14 1.30 0.95
C VAL A 279 1.38 1.32 1.08
N LEU A 280 1.88 2.41 1.67
CA LEU A 280 3.28 2.62 2.02
C LEU A 280 3.42 2.56 3.55
N LEU A 281 4.35 1.74 4.02
CA LEU A 281 4.65 1.56 5.44
C LEU A 281 6.14 1.81 5.69
N LEU A 282 6.46 2.42 6.83
CA LEU A 282 7.85 2.47 7.30
C LEU A 282 8.23 1.08 7.84
N LYS A 283 9.31 0.50 7.31
CA LYS A 283 9.81 -0.81 7.77
C LYS A 283 10.20 -0.75 9.24
N GLY A 284 9.87 -1.81 9.99
CA GLY A 284 10.16 -1.91 11.41
C GLY A 284 9.22 -1.12 12.33
N LYS A 285 8.30 -0.31 11.79
CA LYS A 285 7.27 0.37 12.57
C LYS A 285 6.05 -0.52 12.80
N SER A 286 5.63 -0.67 14.05
CA SER A 286 4.37 -1.33 14.38
C SER A 286 3.19 -0.40 14.07
N LEU A 287 2.17 -0.94 13.41
CA LEU A 287 0.92 -0.24 13.16
C LEU A 287 -0.02 -0.39 14.35
N THR A 288 -0.81 0.65 14.63
CA THR A 288 -1.92 0.56 15.59
C THR A 288 -2.97 -0.42 15.11
N ALA A 289 -3.85 -0.86 16.01
CA ALA A 289 -4.99 -1.73 15.66
C ALA A 289 -5.91 -1.04 14.65
N ASN A 290 -6.13 0.27 14.81
CA ASN A 290 -6.94 1.09 13.93
C ASN A 290 -6.36 1.17 12.51
N ALA A 291 -5.05 1.42 12.39
CA ALA A 291 -4.36 1.42 11.11
C ALA A 291 -4.42 0.06 10.41
N ARG A 292 -4.19 -1.04 11.17
CA ARG A 292 -4.31 -2.41 10.64
C ARG A 292 -5.73 -2.71 10.16
N HIS A 293 -6.75 -2.31 10.93
CA HIS A 293 -8.14 -2.52 10.52
C HIS A 293 -8.49 -1.71 9.27
N PHE A 294 -8.07 -0.44 9.21
CA PHE A 294 -8.28 0.40 8.05
C PHE A 294 -7.66 -0.20 6.78
N ILE A 295 -6.41 -0.64 6.86
CA ILE A 295 -5.72 -1.28 5.73
C ILE A 295 -6.41 -2.58 5.32
N LYS A 296 -6.90 -3.40 6.26
CA LYS A 296 -7.70 -4.60 5.94
C LYS A 296 -9.03 -4.29 5.25
N LEU A 297 -9.62 -3.13 5.49
CA LEU A 297 -10.81 -2.67 4.74
C LEU A 297 -10.47 -2.29 3.29
N MET A 298 -9.22 -1.87 3.02
CA MET A 298 -8.73 -1.64 1.66
C MET A 298 -8.44 -2.95 0.94
N ASP A 299 -7.75 -3.89 1.62
CA ASP A 299 -7.44 -5.23 1.13
C ASP A 299 -7.46 -6.22 2.31
N PRO A 300 -8.45 -7.13 2.39
CA PRO A 300 -8.52 -8.13 3.44
C PRO A 300 -7.28 -9.03 3.54
N ASN A 301 -6.57 -9.23 2.43
CA ASN A 301 -5.39 -10.08 2.34
C ASN A 301 -4.06 -9.33 2.51
N PHE A 302 -4.08 -8.02 2.75
CA PHE A 302 -2.89 -7.18 2.79
C PHE A 302 -1.76 -7.74 3.64
N PHE A 303 -2.07 -8.20 4.85
CA PHE A 303 -1.08 -8.76 5.77
C PHE A 303 -0.80 -10.25 5.56
N HIS A 304 -1.48 -10.90 4.61
CA HIS A 304 -1.25 -12.30 4.21
C HIS A 304 -0.37 -12.42 2.97
N ILE A 305 -0.22 -11.34 2.19
CA ILE A 305 0.63 -11.27 0.97
C ILE A 305 2.03 -10.76 1.36
N SER A 306 2.64 -11.31 2.38
CA SER A 306 4.06 -11.04 2.64
C SER A 306 4.87 -12.22 2.10
N ASN A 307 5.54 -11.97 0.98
CA ASN A 307 6.64 -12.71 0.35
C ASN A 307 6.28 -13.59 -0.85
N THR A 308 6.25 -12.97 -1.98
CA THR A 308 6.92 -13.52 -3.18
C THR A 308 8.16 -12.70 -3.50
#